data_0c694ab2052473c97f88cf3642f719c7
#
_entry.id   0c694ab2052473c97f88cf3642f719c7
#
_cell.length_a   1.000
_cell.length_b   1.000
_cell.length_c   1.000
_cell.angle_alpha   90.00
_cell.angle_beta   90.00
_cell.angle_gamma   90.00
#
_symmetry.space_group_name_H-M   'P 1'
#
loop_
_entity.id
_entity.type
_entity.pdbx_description
1 polymer ?
#
loop_
_entity_poly.entity_id
_entity_poly.type
_entity_poly.pdbx_seq_one_letter_code
_entity_poly.pdbx_strand_id
1 'polypeptide(L)'
;MDQIECGNARSCPERSRGALSKQQPGSPSSNTLSTPIHPKIVSRQELHDRVAAWRRAGERITLANGCFDLLHVGHVRYLHAARELGGRLVVAVNSDDSARALKGEGRPLMPAEERAEILAALADVDAVVVFPELDVRAIIREIRPDFHAKGTDYAADTVPERDQVEACGGRVVIVGDPKNHSASEIIRTRLSPRKA
;
A
#
# COMPACT_ATOMS: atom_id res chain seq x y z
N MET A 1 34.77 -22.64 -75.68
CA MET A 1 33.72 -23.49 -76.18
C MET A 1 32.63 -23.43 -75.12
N ASP A 2 31.46 -22.91 -75.20
CA ASP A 2 30.74 -22.16 -76.23
C ASP A 2 29.83 -21.20 -75.55
N GLN A 3 29.69 -20.09 -76.19
CA GLN A 3 28.64 -19.09 -75.97
C GLN A 3 27.24 -19.69 -76.09
N ILE A 4 26.24 -19.09 -75.50
CA ILE A 4 25.06 -18.57 -76.21
C ILE A 4 24.37 -17.52 -75.38
N GLU A 5 24.16 -16.39 -76.02
CA GLU A 5 23.40 -15.18 -75.62
C GLU A 5 21.86 -15.32 -75.66
N CYS A 6 21.28 -14.21 -75.31
CA CYS A 6 19.95 -13.68 -75.61
C CYS A 6 18.84 -14.10 -74.61
N GLY A 7 18.11 -13.25 -74.12
CA GLY A 7 17.71 -11.91 -74.50
C GLY A 7 16.39 -11.54 -73.82
N ASN A 8 16.25 -10.30 -73.64
CA ASN A 8 15.01 -9.57 -73.69
C ASN A 8 14.36 -9.10 -72.37
N ALA A 9 14.49 -7.85 -72.21
CA ALA A 9 13.83 -6.96 -71.30
C ALA A 9 12.31 -7.00 -71.44
N ARG A 10 11.57 -7.04 -70.36
CA ARG A 10 10.25 -6.45 -70.25
C ARG A 10 10.10 -5.70 -68.92
N SER A 11 9.99 -4.39 -69.09
CA SER A 11 9.63 -3.41 -68.07
C SER A 11 8.36 -3.81 -67.28
N CYS A 12 8.48 -3.80 -65.98
CA CYS A 12 7.32 -3.85 -65.10
C CYS A 12 7.17 -2.54 -64.36
N PRO A 13 5.94 -1.97 -64.23
CA PRO A 13 5.75 -0.61 -63.76
C PRO A 13 5.90 -0.52 -62.23
N GLU A 14 6.48 0.58 -61.80
CA GLU A 14 6.55 1.00 -60.38
C GLU A 14 5.16 1.02 -59.70
N ARG A 15 5.00 0.20 -58.68
CA ARG A 15 3.87 0.35 -57.73
C ARG A 15 4.32 1.31 -56.65
N SER A 16 3.69 2.47 -56.64
CA SER A 16 3.70 3.43 -55.54
C SER A 16 3.50 2.77 -54.19
N ARG A 17 4.51 2.83 -53.33
CA ARG A 17 4.39 2.43 -51.93
C ARG A 17 3.60 3.49 -51.19
N GLY A 18 2.29 3.23 -50.98
CA GLY A 18 1.48 3.96 -50.04
C GLY A 18 2.04 3.83 -48.63
N ALA A 19 2.30 4.98 -48.01
CA ALA A 19 2.71 5.05 -46.61
C ALA A 19 1.59 4.50 -45.71
N LEU A 20 1.79 3.32 -45.15
CA LEU A 20 0.98 2.85 -44.03
C LEU A 20 1.34 3.69 -42.80
N SER A 21 0.47 4.63 -42.46
CA SER A 21 0.46 5.27 -41.16
C SER A 21 0.29 4.21 -40.09
N LYS A 22 1.33 3.99 -39.28
CA LYS A 22 1.25 3.20 -38.04
C LYS A 22 0.35 3.96 -37.08
N GLN A 23 -0.93 3.61 -37.03
CA GLN A 23 -1.78 3.94 -35.88
C GLN A 23 -1.23 3.19 -34.69
N GLN A 24 -0.74 3.94 -33.72
CA GLN A 24 -0.42 3.40 -32.40
C GLN A 24 -1.75 2.97 -31.76
N PRO A 25 -1.84 1.76 -31.19
CA PRO A 25 -3.02 1.37 -30.41
C PRO A 25 -3.12 2.32 -29.22
N GLY A 26 -4.26 3.01 -29.15
CA GLY A 26 -4.61 3.86 -28.01
C GLY A 26 -4.52 3.05 -26.74
N SER A 27 -3.89 3.62 -25.73
CA SER A 27 -3.84 3.07 -24.37
C SER A 27 -5.27 2.79 -23.93
N PRO A 28 -5.60 1.60 -23.45
CA PRO A 28 -6.91 1.37 -22.85
C PRO A 28 -6.99 2.21 -21.59
N SER A 29 -7.92 3.16 -21.53
CA SER A 29 -8.34 3.78 -20.29
C SER A 29 -9.06 2.70 -19.48
N SER A 30 -8.29 1.99 -18.66
CA SER A 30 -8.81 0.96 -17.77
C SER A 30 -9.46 1.62 -16.56
N ASN A 31 -10.73 1.98 -16.72
CA ASN A 31 -11.62 2.12 -15.58
C ASN A 31 -12.24 0.73 -15.28
N THR A 32 -11.38 -0.26 -15.05
CA THR A 32 -11.78 -1.53 -14.47
C THR A 32 -11.84 -1.33 -12.96
N LEU A 33 -13.05 -1.32 -12.42
CA LEU A 33 -13.30 -1.61 -11.01
C LEU A 33 -12.69 -3.00 -10.73
N SER A 34 -11.41 -3.05 -10.38
CA SER A 34 -10.77 -4.28 -9.95
C SER A 34 -11.47 -4.71 -8.67
N THR A 35 -12.09 -5.88 -8.71
CA THR A 35 -12.60 -6.55 -7.51
C THR A 35 -11.46 -6.56 -6.49
N PRO A 36 -11.65 -6.08 -5.26
CA PRO A 36 -10.58 -6.05 -4.28
C PRO A 36 -10.05 -7.49 -4.10
N ILE A 37 -8.74 -7.65 -4.19
CA ILE A 37 -8.04 -8.95 -4.08
C ILE A 37 -8.39 -9.65 -2.76
N HIS A 38 -8.74 -8.86 -1.73
CA HIS A 38 -9.15 -9.38 -0.43
C HIS A 38 -10.31 -8.53 0.15
N PRO A 39 -11.36 -9.15 0.73
CA PRO A 39 -12.56 -8.44 1.22
C PRO A 39 -12.31 -7.45 2.36
N LYS A 40 -11.16 -7.53 3.04
CA LYS A 40 -10.77 -6.57 4.08
C LYS A 40 -10.08 -5.32 3.51
N ILE A 41 -9.61 -5.33 2.25
CA ILE A 41 -9.04 -4.15 1.59
C ILE A 41 -10.19 -3.30 1.09
N VAL A 42 -10.25 -2.05 1.53
CA VAL A 42 -11.40 -1.17 1.28
C VAL A 42 -10.97 0.22 0.82
N SER A 43 -11.83 0.85 0.03
CA SER A 43 -11.74 2.27 -0.23
C SER A 43 -12.07 3.09 1.04
N ARG A 44 -11.75 4.40 1.03
CA ARG A 44 -12.11 5.29 2.16
C ARG A 44 -13.61 5.35 2.39
N GLN A 45 -14.41 5.35 1.32
CA GLN A 45 -15.87 5.36 1.43
C GLN A 45 -16.39 4.07 2.08
N GLU A 46 -15.91 2.91 1.61
CA GLU A 46 -16.28 1.62 2.20
C GLU A 46 -15.82 1.49 3.64
N LEU A 47 -14.65 2.04 4.00
CA LEU A 47 -14.19 2.09 5.38
C LEU A 47 -15.15 2.89 6.25
N HIS A 48 -15.55 4.08 5.79
CA HIS A 48 -16.53 4.91 6.50
C HIS A 48 -17.84 4.16 6.75
N ASP A 49 -18.36 3.48 5.74
CA ASP A 49 -19.61 2.72 5.84
C ASP A 49 -19.49 1.54 6.81
N ARG A 50 -18.35 0.82 6.78
CA ARG A 50 -18.07 -0.26 7.75
C ARG A 50 -17.96 0.25 9.17
N VAL A 51 -17.21 1.31 9.38
CA VAL A 51 -17.05 1.92 10.71
C VAL A 51 -18.42 2.37 11.26
N ALA A 52 -19.26 2.99 10.42
CA ALA A 52 -20.62 3.37 10.82
C ALA A 52 -21.47 2.14 11.21
N ALA A 53 -21.35 1.02 10.49
CA ALA A 53 -22.03 -0.23 10.83
C ALA A 53 -21.52 -0.83 12.15
N TRP A 54 -20.21 -0.88 12.37
CA TRP A 54 -19.60 -1.38 13.61
C TRP A 54 -20.01 -0.54 14.82
N ARG A 55 -20.04 0.78 14.68
CA ARG A 55 -20.50 1.68 15.76
C ARG A 55 -21.97 1.47 16.11
N ARG A 56 -22.84 1.24 15.10
CA ARG A 56 -24.26 0.89 15.38
C ARG A 56 -24.40 -0.43 16.13
N ALA A 57 -23.44 -1.36 15.94
CA ALA A 57 -23.35 -2.60 16.69
C ALA A 57 -22.69 -2.46 18.08
N GLY A 58 -22.33 -1.24 18.48
CA GLY A 58 -21.68 -0.96 19.77
C GLY A 58 -20.18 -1.33 19.81
N GLU A 59 -19.57 -1.57 18.65
CA GLU A 59 -18.14 -1.95 18.60
C GLU A 59 -17.23 -0.71 18.62
N ARG A 60 -16.10 -0.83 19.31
CA ARG A 60 -15.04 0.17 19.31
C ARG A 60 -14.15 0.02 18.07
N ILE A 61 -13.46 1.09 17.72
CA ILE A 61 -12.56 1.13 16.57
C ILE A 61 -11.14 1.40 17.06
N THR A 62 -10.23 0.49 16.73
CA THR A 62 -8.78 0.67 16.91
C THR A 62 -8.17 0.96 15.56
N LEU A 63 -7.39 2.04 15.47
CA LEU A 63 -6.61 2.41 14.28
C LEU A 63 -5.14 2.11 14.51
N ALA A 64 -4.52 1.36 13.61
CA ALA A 64 -3.08 1.24 13.46
C ALA A 64 -2.67 1.82 12.11
N ASN A 65 -1.48 2.44 12.02
CA ASN A 65 -0.99 2.96 10.74
C ASN A 65 0.52 2.77 10.56
N GLY A 66 0.96 2.75 9.32
CA GLY A 66 2.38 2.67 8.99
C GLY A 66 2.66 2.35 7.53
N CYS A 67 3.94 2.34 7.18
CA CYS A 67 4.37 1.92 5.84
C CYS A 67 4.27 0.41 5.64
N PHE A 68 4.55 -0.39 6.67
CA PHE A 68 4.53 -1.87 6.63
C PHE A 68 5.29 -2.45 5.42
N ASP A 69 6.44 -1.87 5.10
CA ASP A 69 7.15 -2.12 3.86
C ASP A 69 7.67 -3.57 3.77
N LEU A 70 8.38 -4.04 4.79
CA LEU A 70 8.76 -5.43 4.96
C LEU A 70 8.11 -5.95 6.24
N LEU A 71 7.09 -6.79 6.10
CA LEU A 71 6.39 -7.33 7.25
C LEU A 71 7.29 -8.31 8.01
N HIS A 72 7.37 -8.15 9.33
CA HIS A 72 8.14 -8.99 10.25
C HIS A 72 7.35 -9.26 11.52
N VAL A 73 7.83 -10.18 12.35
CA VAL A 73 7.13 -10.61 13.58
C VAL A 73 6.79 -9.44 14.52
N GLY A 74 7.60 -8.39 14.55
CA GLY A 74 7.30 -7.18 15.33
C GLY A 74 6.01 -6.48 14.89
N HIS A 75 5.73 -6.46 13.58
CA HIS A 75 4.45 -5.94 13.08
C HIS A 75 3.27 -6.85 13.48
N VAL A 76 3.46 -8.18 13.41
CA VAL A 76 2.41 -9.13 13.79
C VAL A 76 2.05 -8.95 15.28
N ARG A 77 3.05 -8.89 16.18
CA ARG A 77 2.84 -8.67 17.61
C ARG A 77 2.22 -7.31 17.92
N TYR A 78 2.65 -6.27 17.21
CA TYR A 78 2.07 -4.93 17.30
C TYR A 78 0.58 -4.92 16.94
N LEU A 79 0.20 -5.54 15.81
CA LEU A 79 -1.18 -5.60 15.36
C LEU A 79 -2.04 -6.50 16.26
N HIS A 80 -1.47 -7.60 16.76
CA HIS A 80 -2.14 -8.44 17.75
C HIS A 80 -2.43 -7.65 19.04
N ALA A 81 -1.45 -6.96 19.60
CA ALA A 81 -1.65 -6.13 20.78
C ALA A 81 -2.61 -4.94 20.53
N ALA A 82 -2.64 -4.39 19.30
CA ALA A 82 -3.63 -3.40 18.91
C ALA A 82 -5.06 -3.99 18.87
N ARG A 83 -5.21 -5.25 18.44
CA ARG A 83 -6.48 -5.98 18.46
C ARG A 83 -6.99 -6.20 19.89
N GLU A 84 -6.10 -6.50 20.82
CA GLU A 84 -6.42 -6.73 22.23
C GLU A 84 -6.97 -5.49 22.97
N LEU A 85 -6.84 -4.29 22.38
CA LEU A 85 -7.53 -3.09 22.90
C LEU A 85 -9.07 -3.20 22.77
N GLY A 86 -9.53 -4.16 22.00
CA GLY A 86 -10.93 -4.51 21.78
C GLY A 86 -11.58 -3.75 20.61
N GLY A 87 -12.66 -4.32 20.10
CA GLY A 87 -13.38 -3.79 18.94
C GLY A 87 -12.80 -4.21 17.60
N ARG A 88 -12.91 -3.37 16.57
CA ARG A 88 -12.44 -3.62 15.20
C ARG A 88 -11.10 -2.97 14.95
N LEU A 89 -10.16 -3.73 14.38
CA LEU A 89 -8.85 -3.22 14.01
C LEU A 89 -8.83 -2.78 12.54
N VAL A 90 -8.65 -1.49 12.35
CA VAL A 90 -8.40 -0.86 11.04
C VAL A 90 -6.92 -0.60 10.90
N VAL A 91 -6.33 -1.01 9.78
CA VAL A 91 -4.92 -0.74 9.45
C VAL A 91 -4.87 0.22 8.27
N ALA A 92 -4.31 1.41 8.49
CA ALA A 92 -4.05 2.40 7.44
C ALA A 92 -2.61 2.26 6.94
N VAL A 93 -2.45 2.01 5.64
CA VAL A 93 -1.16 1.76 4.97
C VAL A 93 -0.79 2.95 4.11
N ASN A 94 0.41 3.49 4.27
CA ASN A 94 0.92 4.55 3.40
C ASN A 94 1.02 4.07 1.96
N SER A 95 0.57 4.88 0.98
CA SER A 95 0.82 4.66 -0.43
C SER A 95 2.32 4.58 -0.73
N ASP A 96 2.69 4.17 -1.93
CA ASP A 96 4.12 4.10 -2.30
C ASP A 96 4.78 5.46 -2.29
N ASP A 97 4.09 6.49 -2.77
CA ASP A 97 4.62 7.85 -2.79
C ASP A 97 4.79 8.42 -1.37
N SER A 98 3.79 8.24 -0.49
CA SER A 98 3.92 8.68 0.89
C SER A 98 4.97 7.88 1.67
N ALA A 99 5.09 6.58 1.43
CA ALA A 99 6.13 5.74 2.02
C ALA A 99 7.53 6.15 1.54
N ARG A 100 7.70 6.48 0.24
CA ARG A 100 8.96 6.99 -0.32
C ARG A 100 9.35 8.33 0.31
N ALA A 101 8.40 9.24 0.44
CA ALA A 101 8.65 10.54 1.09
C ALA A 101 9.07 10.39 2.56
N LEU A 102 8.55 9.40 3.28
CA LEU A 102 8.88 9.14 4.69
C LEU A 102 10.16 8.34 4.90
N LYS A 103 10.52 7.44 3.97
CA LYS A 103 11.62 6.47 4.16
C LYS A 103 12.82 6.72 3.25
N GLY A 104 12.69 7.58 2.25
CA GLY A 104 13.74 7.92 1.28
C GLY A 104 13.71 7.06 0.02
N GLU A 105 14.66 7.36 -0.88
CA GLU A 105 14.81 6.67 -2.15
C GLU A 105 15.02 5.15 -1.98
N GLY A 106 14.51 4.39 -2.95
CA GLY A 106 14.54 2.93 -2.92
C GLY A 106 13.50 2.29 -1.99
N ARG A 107 12.59 3.11 -1.42
CA ARG A 107 11.49 2.64 -0.57
C ARG A 107 10.14 3.07 -1.16
N PRO A 108 9.06 2.31 -0.95
CA PRO A 108 9.02 1.00 -0.29
C PRO A 108 9.63 -0.10 -1.18
N LEU A 109 9.98 -1.26 -0.59
CA LEU A 109 10.42 -2.46 -1.31
C LEU A 109 9.26 -3.20 -1.96
N MET A 110 8.07 -3.13 -1.33
CA MET A 110 6.86 -3.81 -1.77
C MET A 110 5.79 -2.78 -2.12
N PRO A 111 5.07 -2.94 -3.26
CA PRO A 111 3.94 -2.09 -3.63
C PRO A 111 2.86 -2.04 -2.53
N ALA A 112 2.15 -0.91 -2.42
CA ALA A 112 1.11 -0.71 -1.42
C ALA A 112 0.03 -1.79 -1.47
N GLU A 113 -0.31 -2.27 -2.65
CA GLU A 113 -1.30 -3.32 -2.88
C GLU A 113 -0.88 -4.64 -2.24
N GLU A 114 0.38 -5.07 -2.44
CA GLU A 114 0.92 -6.30 -1.84
C GLU A 114 1.03 -6.17 -0.32
N ARG A 115 1.46 -5.01 0.18
CA ARG A 115 1.51 -4.74 1.62
C ARG A 115 0.12 -4.80 2.26
N ALA A 116 -0.88 -4.25 1.58
CA ALA A 116 -2.27 -4.29 2.02
C ALA A 116 -2.82 -5.73 2.00
N GLU A 117 -2.49 -6.53 0.99
CA GLU A 117 -2.92 -7.93 0.88
C GLU A 117 -2.35 -8.78 2.02
N ILE A 118 -1.05 -8.66 2.31
CA ILE A 118 -0.41 -9.37 3.43
C ILE A 118 -1.04 -8.99 4.77
N LEU A 119 -1.32 -7.70 5.00
CA LEU A 119 -1.98 -7.24 6.22
C LEU A 119 -3.43 -7.74 6.31
N ALA A 120 -4.16 -7.75 5.21
CA ALA A 120 -5.53 -8.25 5.16
C ALA A 120 -5.64 -9.76 5.45
N ALA A 121 -4.58 -10.53 5.15
CA ALA A 121 -4.50 -11.95 5.47
C ALA A 121 -4.32 -12.24 6.97
N LEU A 122 -3.92 -11.24 7.78
CA LEU A 122 -3.80 -11.41 9.22
C LEU A 122 -5.19 -11.54 9.89
N ALA A 123 -5.32 -12.51 10.80
CA ALA A 123 -6.58 -12.79 11.49
C ALA A 123 -7.06 -11.58 12.32
N ASP A 124 -6.14 -10.88 12.97
CA ASP A 124 -6.42 -9.75 13.86
C ASP A 124 -6.94 -8.49 13.15
N VAL A 125 -6.75 -8.38 11.82
CA VAL A 125 -7.13 -7.20 11.03
C VAL A 125 -8.55 -7.35 10.52
N ASP A 126 -9.39 -6.31 10.66
CA ASP A 126 -10.77 -6.28 10.16
C ASP A 126 -10.91 -5.46 8.86
N ALA A 127 -10.11 -4.42 8.69
CA ALA A 127 -10.06 -3.64 7.46
C ALA A 127 -8.67 -3.06 7.21
N VAL A 128 -8.32 -2.92 5.93
CA VAL A 128 -7.09 -2.26 5.47
C VAL A 128 -7.47 -1.18 4.48
N VAL A 129 -6.92 0.02 4.66
CA VAL A 129 -7.09 1.15 3.74
C VAL A 129 -5.73 1.72 3.34
N VAL A 130 -5.51 1.94 2.05
CA VAL A 130 -4.32 2.64 1.56
C VAL A 130 -4.62 4.13 1.49
N PHE A 131 -3.69 4.97 1.98
CA PHE A 131 -3.86 6.43 1.98
C PHE A 131 -2.60 7.14 1.43
N PRO A 132 -2.79 8.23 0.65
CA PRO A 132 -1.67 8.93 0.00
C PRO A 132 -1.03 10.04 0.85
N GLU A 133 -1.65 10.46 1.94
CA GLU A 133 -1.17 11.54 2.78
C GLU A 133 0.10 11.13 3.56
N LEU A 134 0.91 12.09 3.95
CA LEU A 134 2.12 11.85 4.75
C LEU A 134 1.82 11.44 6.20
N ASP A 135 0.67 11.87 6.72
CA ASP A 135 0.19 11.50 8.04
C ASP A 135 -1.23 10.94 7.99
N VAL A 136 -1.65 10.28 9.07
CA VAL A 136 -2.94 9.59 9.15
C VAL A 136 -4.08 10.47 9.69
N ARG A 137 -3.86 11.79 9.85
CA ARG A 137 -4.83 12.72 10.46
C ARG A 137 -6.17 12.77 9.70
N ALA A 138 -6.15 12.64 8.36
CA ALA A 138 -7.37 12.60 7.57
C ALA A 138 -8.23 11.38 7.93
N ILE A 139 -7.62 10.21 7.99
CA ILE A 139 -8.30 8.96 8.41
C ILE A 139 -8.83 9.09 9.84
N ILE A 140 -8.04 9.65 10.78
CA ILE A 140 -8.49 9.86 12.17
C ILE A 140 -9.77 10.71 12.22
N ARG A 141 -9.84 11.81 11.45
CA ARG A 141 -11.05 12.67 11.39
C ARG A 141 -12.27 11.92 10.83
N GLU A 142 -12.04 11.08 9.82
CA GLU A 142 -13.10 10.33 9.14
C GLU A 142 -13.70 9.23 10.02
N ILE A 143 -12.84 8.41 10.63
CA ILE A 143 -13.30 7.23 11.36
C ILE A 143 -13.42 7.46 12.88
N ARG A 144 -12.84 8.55 13.41
CA ARG A 144 -12.85 8.93 14.84
C ARG A 144 -12.56 7.73 15.74
N PRO A 145 -11.37 7.11 15.68
CA PRO A 145 -11.07 5.87 16.37
C PRO A 145 -11.13 6.07 17.90
N ASP A 146 -11.59 5.03 18.62
CA ASP A 146 -11.54 5.02 20.07
C ASP A 146 -10.11 4.85 20.59
N PHE A 147 -9.30 4.10 19.84
CA PHE A 147 -7.89 3.89 20.13
C PHE A 147 -7.04 4.12 18.86
N HIS A 148 -5.97 4.89 19.01
CA HIS A 148 -4.91 4.97 18.03
C HIS A 148 -3.69 4.22 18.57
N ALA A 149 -3.47 3.02 18.05
CA ALA A 149 -2.36 2.17 18.46
C ALA A 149 -1.04 2.64 17.81
N LYS A 150 0.01 2.75 18.59
CA LYS A 150 1.38 3.02 18.13
C LYS A 150 2.34 2.01 18.75
N GLY A 151 3.42 1.71 18.02
CA GLY A 151 4.48 0.83 18.50
C GLY A 151 5.32 1.46 19.61
N THR A 152 6.10 0.64 20.29
CA THR A 152 6.97 1.03 21.41
C THR A 152 8.16 1.92 21.02
N ASP A 153 8.29 2.29 19.75
CA ASP A 153 9.21 3.32 19.26
C ASP A 153 8.67 4.75 19.47
N TYR A 154 7.45 4.88 19.97
CA TYR A 154 6.85 6.14 20.39
C TYR A 154 6.62 6.17 21.89
N ALA A 155 6.66 7.36 22.49
CA ALA A 155 6.02 7.64 23.77
C ALA A 155 4.66 8.30 23.51
N ALA A 156 3.67 8.03 24.32
CA ALA A 156 2.29 8.46 24.05
C ALA A 156 2.14 9.99 23.91
N ASP A 157 2.99 10.75 24.60
CA ASP A 157 3.04 12.21 24.57
C ASP A 157 3.77 12.79 23.35
N THR A 158 4.56 11.96 22.64
CA THR A 158 5.32 12.38 21.47
C THR A 158 4.71 11.94 20.13
N VAL A 159 3.54 11.28 20.16
CA VAL A 159 2.84 10.86 18.93
C VAL A 159 2.31 12.10 18.20
N PRO A 160 2.73 12.33 16.93
CA PRO A 160 2.38 13.56 16.20
C PRO A 160 0.88 13.79 16.01
N GLU A 161 0.09 12.74 15.97
CA GLU A 161 -1.35 12.79 15.75
C GLU A 161 -2.18 12.82 17.04
N ARG A 162 -1.54 12.86 18.21
CA ARG A 162 -2.22 12.78 19.52
C ARG A 162 -3.35 13.79 19.67
N ASP A 163 -3.08 15.07 19.40
CA ASP A 163 -4.06 16.15 19.52
C ASP A 163 -5.29 15.89 18.66
N GLN A 164 -5.08 15.35 17.45
CA GLN A 164 -6.17 15.02 16.54
C GLN A 164 -7.01 13.85 17.06
N VAL A 165 -6.38 12.84 17.65
CA VAL A 165 -7.06 11.67 18.24
C VAL A 165 -7.90 12.12 19.42
N GLU A 166 -7.36 12.91 20.34
CA GLU A 166 -8.05 13.43 21.53
C GLU A 166 -9.21 14.36 21.12
N ALA A 167 -9.03 15.23 20.13
CA ALA A 167 -10.10 16.06 19.59
C ALA A 167 -11.26 15.25 18.97
N CYS A 168 -11.00 14.03 18.51
CA CYS A 168 -12.01 13.09 18.03
C CYS A 168 -12.64 12.23 19.13
N GLY A 169 -12.22 12.38 20.39
CA GLY A 169 -12.71 11.63 21.54
C GLY A 169 -12.03 10.29 21.77
N GLY A 170 -10.97 10.00 21.02
CA GLY A 170 -10.14 8.80 21.17
C GLY A 170 -8.94 9.01 22.08
N ARG A 171 -8.08 7.99 22.19
CA ARG A 171 -6.82 8.05 22.91
C ARG A 171 -5.71 7.30 22.18
N VAL A 172 -4.48 7.78 22.31
CA VAL A 172 -3.28 7.08 21.85
C VAL A 172 -2.90 6.00 22.86
N VAL A 173 -2.57 4.80 22.37
CA VAL A 173 -2.12 3.68 23.20
C VAL A 173 -0.85 3.08 22.58
N ILE A 174 0.20 2.98 23.40
CA ILE A 174 1.44 2.32 22.99
C ILE A 174 1.29 0.83 23.23
N VAL A 175 1.51 0.03 22.17
CA VAL A 175 1.30 -1.43 22.23
C VAL A 175 2.44 -2.18 21.52
N GLY A 176 2.50 -3.47 21.77
CA GLY A 176 3.52 -4.37 21.20
C GLY A 176 4.76 -4.53 22.06
N ASP A 177 5.67 -5.36 21.59
CA ASP A 177 6.93 -5.66 22.29
C ASP A 177 7.95 -4.52 22.20
N PRO A 178 8.93 -4.46 23.08
CA PRO A 178 10.10 -3.61 22.89
C PRO A 178 10.73 -3.82 21.51
N LYS A 179 11.14 -2.73 20.86
CA LYS A 179 11.64 -2.75 19.49
C LYS A 179 12.98 -3.51 19.39
N ASN A 180 12.91 -4.79 19.04
CA ASN A 180 14.04 -5.65 18.74
C ASN A 180 14.02 -6.19 17.30
N HIS A 181 13.06 -5.72 16.48
CA HIS A 181 12.93 -6.05 15.07
C HIS A 181 12.60 -4.78 14.28
N SER A 182 13.34 -4.52 13.20
CA SER A 182 13.01 -3.45 12.27
C SER A 182 13.28 -3.86 10.83
N ALA A 183 12.39 -3.47 9.92
CA ALA A 183 12.58 -3.69 8.49
C ALA A 183 13.91 -3.10 7.99
N SER A 184 14.28 -1.90 8.44
CA SER A 184 15.54 -1.24 8.08
C SER A 184 16.76 -2.03 8.55
N GLU A 185 16.72 -2.64 9.72
CA GLU A 185 17.79 -3.47 10.24
C GLU A 185 17.92 -4.79 9.47
N ILE A 186 16.81 -5.45 9.18
CA ILE A 186 16.77 -6.67 8.35
C ILE A 186 17.40 -6.39 6.98
N ILE A 187 17.00 -5.30 6.34
CA ILE A 187 17.53 -4.90 5.04
C ILE A 187 19.03 -4.64 5.12
N ARG A 188 19.47 -3.83 6.09
CA ARG A 188 20.89 -3.50 6.28
C ARG A 188 21.75 -4.72 6.56
N THR A 189 21.28 -5.67 7.39
CA THR A 189 22.09 -6.80 7.87
C THR A 189 22.00 -8.04 6.97
N ARG A 190 20.89 -8.22 6.26
CA ARG A 190 20.62 -9.45 5.51
C ARG A 190 20.58 -9.27 4.00
N LEU A 191 20.18 -8.08 3.52
CA LEU A 191 19.98 -7.81 2.08
C LEU A 191 21.03 -6.88 1.49
N SER A 192 21.83 -6.16 2.30
CA SER A 192 22.97 -5.42 1.78
C SER A 192 24.07 -6.38 1.31
N PRO A 193 24.73 -6.14 0.15
CA PRO A 193 25.81 -6.97 -0.32
C PRO A 193 26.89 -7.04 0.75
N ARG A 194 27.33 -8.26 1.11
CA ARG A 194 28.51 -8.44 1.96
C ARG A 194 29.68 -7.78 1.27
N LYS A 195 30.30 -6.79 1.89
CA LYS A 195 31.59 -6.31 1.43
C LYS A 195 32.55 -7.52 1.46
N ALA A 196 33.02 -7.89 0.26
CA ALA A 196 34.07 -8.90 0.11
C ALA A 196 35.39 -8.39 0.71
#